data_4b29ff7c3c6bad7f74e04d5b916d472a
#
_entry.id   4b29ff7c3c6bad7f74e04d5b916d472a
#
_cell.length_a   1.000
_cell.length_b   1.000
_cell.length_c   1.000
_cell.angle_alpha   90.00
_cell.angle_beta   90.00
_cell.angle_gamma   90.00
#
_symmetry.space_group_name_H-M   'P 1'
#
loop_
_entity.id
_entity.type
_entity.pdbx_description
1 polymer ?
#
loop_
_entity_poly.entity_id
_entity_poly.type
_entity_poly.pdbx_seq_one_letter_code
_entity_poly.pdbx_strand_id
1 'polypeptide(L)'
;QIRNAASVGGNLCNASPAGDMSPPLLVLGASVELACWRDGAVQTRCVPLDQFFVSPGKTVRLPQELLTAVLFDRPAADFVGRFRKSGPRPALEISTVSVAIGARVADGRLSEVRVAMGSVAPTPLRARHVEAVLEGKPLDAPTIAAAVAATLDDAKPIDDVRASAWYRGHLVRVFVEEVLNDVRGN
;
A
#
# COMPACT_ATOMS: atom_id res chain seq x y z
N GLN A 1 -23.25 3.39 -4.87
CA GLN A 1 -23.36 2.09 -4.16
C GLN A 1 -22.18 1.85 -3.22
N ILE A 2 -20.95 1.98 -3.70
CA ILE A 2 -19.75 1.72 -2.87
C ILE A 2 -19.69 2.67 -1.67
N ARG A 3 -19.91 3.98 -1.86
CA ARG A 3 -19.91 4.94 -0.76
C ARG A 3 -20.95 4.67 0.32
N ASN A 4 -22.05 4.05 -0.03
CA ASN A 4 -23.14 3.76 0.91
C ASN A 4 -23.01 2.41 1.62
N ALA A 5 -22.29 1.44 1.03
CA ALA A 5 -22.24 0.06 1.53
C ALA A 5 -20.82 -0.41 1.88
N ALA A 6 -19.77 0.23 1.34
CA ALA A 6 -18.40 -0.17 1.61
C ALA A 6 -17.93 0.31 2.99
N SER A 7 -17.04 -0.48 3.60
CA SER A 7 -16.31 -0.10 4.80
C SER A 7 -14.82 -0.31 4.63
N VAL A 8 -14.00 0.41 5.39
CA VAL A 8 -12.55 0.23 5.42
C VAL A 8 -12.21 -1.19 5.86
N GLY A 9 -12.83 -1.67 6.94
CA GLY A 9 -12.63 -3.03 7.44
C GLY A 9 -13.02 -4.10 6.42
N GLY A 10 -14.12 -3.91 5.68
CA GLY A 10 -14.54 -4.81 4.60
C GLY A 10 -13.53 -4.85 3.45
N ASN A 11 -12.96 -3.71 3.06
CA ASN A 11 -11.92 -3.66 2.02
C ASN A 11 -10.67 -4.44 2.44
N LEU A 12 -10.19 -4.26 3.67
CA LEU A 12 -9.03 -4.97 4.20
C LEU A 12 -9.30 -6.48 4.39
N CYS A 13 -10.45 -6.84 4.99
CA CYS A 13 -10.80 -8.25 5.22
C CYS A 13 -11.06 -9.04 3.93
N ASN A 14 -11.48 -8.36 2.86
CA ASN A 14 -11.58 -8.98 1.53
C ASN A 14 -10.22 -9.42 0.97
N ALA A 15 -9.12 -8.87 1.47
CA ALA A 15 -7.74 -9.20 1.12
C ALA A 15 -7.50 -9.29 -0.40
N SER A 16 -8.15 -8.41 -1.17
CA SER A 16 -7.88 -8.29 -2.59
C SER A 16 -6.52 -7.63 -2.82
N PRO A 17 -5.66 -8.18 -3.69
CA PRO A 17 -4.44 -7.48 -4.13
C PRO A 17 -4.69 -6.08 -4.68
N ALA A 18 -5.90 -5.85 -5.22
CA ALA A 18 -6.35 -4.58 -5.80
C ALA A 18 -7.18 -3.72 -4.82
N GLY A 19 -7.10 -3.99 -3.53
CA GLY A 19 -7.79 -3.20 -2.50
C GLY A 19 -7.16 -1.82 -2.36
N ASP A 20 -7.89 -0.76 -2.71
CA ASP A 20 -7.37 0.61 -2.77
C ASP A 20 -6.98 1.20 -1.41
N MET A 21 -7.55 0.69 -0.31
CA MET A 21 -7.21 1.16 1.04
C MET A 21 -5.86 0.63 1.53
N SER A 22 -5.41 -0.51 1.02
CA SER A 22 -4.22 -1.18 1.54
C SER A 22 -2.93 -0.40 1.32
N PRO A 23 -2.58 0.09 0.11
CA PRO A 23 -1.32 0.81 -0.08
C PRO A 23 -1.20 2.09 0.76
N PRO A 24 -2.18 3.00 0.83
CA PRO A 24 -2.11 4.17 1.71
C PRO A 24 -1.95 3.81 3.19
N LEU A 25 -2.66 2.79 3.68
CA LEU A 25 -2.58 2.37 5.08
C LEU A 25 -1.25 1.68 5.40
N LEU A 26 -0.67 0.92 4.46
CA LEU A 26 0.68 0.36 4.59
C LEU A 26 1.74 1.48 4.71
N VAL A 27 1.59 2.55 3.95
CA VAL A 27 2.48 3.72 4.01
C VAL A 27 2.34 4.45 5.34
N LEU A 28 1.14 4.55 5.89
CA LEU A 28 0.91 5.11 7.22
C LEU A 28 1.40 4.19 8.36
N GLY A 29 1.88 2.98 8.05
CA GLY A 29 2.31 2.00 9.05
C GLY A 29 1.17 1.50 9.92
N ALA A 30 -0.02 1.40 9.34
CA ALA A 30 -1.22 1.03 10.06
C ALA A 30 -1.14 -0.39 10.62
N SER A 31 -1.88 -0.61 11.71
CA SER A 31 -2.21 -1.90 12.30
C SER A 31 -3.73 -2.09 12.30
N VAL A 32 -4.17 -3.32 12.33
CA VAL A 32 -5.59 -3.67 12.52
C VAL A 32 -5.79 -4.23 13.92
N GLU A 33 -6.87 -3.81 14.56
CA GLU A 33 -7.35 -4.44 15.80
C GLU A 33 -8.37 -5.52 15.44
N LEU A 34 -8.14 -6.73 15.96
CA LEU A 34 -9.02 -7.87 15.81
C LEU A 34 -9.59 -8.21 17.19
N ALA A 35 -10.91 -8.34 17.28
CA ALA A 35 -11.62 -8.65 18.53
C ALA A 35 -12.44 -9.93 18.38
N CYS A 36 -12.51 -10.72 19.46
CA CYS A 36 -13.41 -11.86 19.57
C CYS A 36 -14.01 -11.93 20.99
N TRP A 37 -15.18 -12.55 21.09
CA TRP A 37 -15.74 -12.90 22.40
C TRP A 37 -15.23 -14.27 22.83
N ARG A 38 -14.53 -14.36 23.96
CA ARG A 38 -14.01 -15.60 24.53
C ARG A 38 -14.03 -15.53 26.05
N ASP A 39 -14.40 -16.62 26.69
CA ASP A 39 -14.39 -16.78 28.17
C ASP A 39 -15.14 -15.66 28.92
N GLY A 40 -16.29 -15.23 28.37
CA GLY A 40 -17.12 -14.21 28.98
C GLY A 40 -16.65 -12.77 28.85
N ALA A 41 -15.61 -12.52 28.00
CA ALA A 41 -15.05 -11.19 27.76
C ALA A 41 -14.67 -10.94 26.29
N VAL A 42 -14.57 -9.68 25.93
CA VAL A 42 -13.97 -9.28 24.65
C VAL A 42 -12.45 -9.34 24.78
N GLN A 43 -11.83 -10.12 23.91
CA GLN A 43 -10.38 -10.19 23.79
C GLN A 43 -9.97 -9.53 22.49
N THR A 44 -8.92 -8.70 22.52
CA THR A 44 -8.40 -8.00 21.35
C THR A 44 -6.93 -8.32 21.11
N ARG A 45 -6.52 -8.24 19.83
CA ARG A 45 -5.11 -8.24 19.44
C ARG A 45 -4.88 -7.29 18.27
N CYS A 46 -3.71 -6.65 18.24
CA CYS A 46 -3.29 -5.81 17.13
C CYS A 46 -2.34 -6.58 16.21
N VAL A 47 -2.51 -6.39 14.89
CA VAL A 47 -1.66 -6.98 13.86
C VAL A 47 -1.19 -5.87 12.92
N PRO A 48 0.13 -5.69 12.70
CA PRO A 48 0.64 -4.78 11.68
C PRO A 48 0.04 -5.13 10.31
N LEU A 49 -0.35 -4.11 9.54
CA LEU A 49 -1.07 -4.34 8.28
C LEU A 49 -0.22 -5.08 7.24
N ASP A 50 1.10 -4.92 7.25
CA ASP A 50 2.03 -5.66 6.38
C ASP A 50 2.15 -7.15 6.73
N GLN A 51 1.63 -7.56 7.90
CA GLN A 51 1.55 -8.96 8.34
C GLN A 51 0.11 -9.50 8.31
N PHE A 52 -0.86 -8.67 7.91
CA PHE A 52 -2.27 -9.03 7.94
C PHE A 52 -2.69 -9.91 6.76
N PHE A 53 -2.13 -9.69 5.57
CA PHE A 53 -2.48 -10.40 4.34
C PHE A 53 -1.64 -11.66 4.15
N VAL A 54 -2.30 -12.81 3.94
CA VAL A 54 -1.62 -14.11 3.73
C VAL A 54 -1.57 -14.46 2.25
N SER A 55 -2.69 -14.31 1.56
CA SER A 55 -2.84 -14.58 0.11
C SER A 55 -4.10 -13.88 -0.40
N PRO A 56 -4.38 -13.89 -1.71
CA PRO A 56 -5.63 -13.33 -2.22
C PRO A 56 -6.85 -13.94 -1.50
N GLY A 57 -7.70 -13.08 -0.93
CA GLY A 57 -8.88 -13.48 -0.18
C GLY A 57 -8.61 -14.06 1.22
N LYS A 58 -7.35 -14.04 1.70
CA LYS A 58 -6.99 -14.63 3.00
C LYS A 58 -6.17 -13.68 3.85
N THR A 59 -6.58 -13.56 5.11
CA THR A 59 -5.89 -12.78 6.15
C THR A 59 -5.54 -13.67 7.34
N VAL A 60 -4.77 -13.14 8.29
CA VAL A 60 -4.48 -13.81 9.57
C VAL A 60 -5.65 -13.74 10.56
N ARG A 61 -6.77 -13.13 10.18
CA ARG A 61 -8.00 -13.06 10.99
C ARG A 61 -8.59 -14.47 11.18
N LEU A 62 -8.87 -14.83 12.40
CA LEU A 62 -9.58 -16.08 12.73
C LEU A 62 -11.07 -15.95 12.43
N PRO A 63 -11.81 -17.07 12.18
CA PRO A 63 -13.24 -17.03 11.87
C PRO A 63 -14.11 -16.31 12.91
N GLN A 64 -13.75 -16.40 14.19
CA GLN A 64 -14.47 -15.78 15.30
C GLN A 64 -14.05 -14.32 15.56
N GLU A 65 -13.07 -13.78 14.86
CA GLU A 65 -12.60 -12.41 15.03
C GLU A 65 -13.31 -11.43 14.10
N LEU A 66 -13.55 -10.24 14.61
CA LEU A 66 -13.99 -9.08 13.83
C LEU A 66 -12.84 -8.06 13.77
N LEU A 67 -12.64 -7.42 12.62
CA LEU A 67 -11.78 -6.24 12.53
C LEU A 67 -12.58 -5.05 13.07
N THR A 68 -12.16 -4.51 14.21
CA THR A 68 -12.86 -3.46 14.94
C THR A 68 -12.28 -2.08 14.71
N ALA A 69 -10.97 -1.99 14.47
CA ALA A 69 -10.32 -0.71 14.22
C ALA A 69 -9.13 -0.85 13.26
N VAL A 70 -8.81 0.26 12.61
CA VAL A 70 -7.54 0.48 11.90
C VAL A 70 -6.82 1.61 12.64
N LEU A 71 -5.63 1.33 13.11
CA LEU A 71 -4.84 2.20 13.98
C LEU A 71 -3.58 2.63 13.24
N PHE A 72 -3.27 3.91 13.28
CA PHE A 72 -1.99 4.46 12.81
C PHE A 72 -1.71 5.76 13.56
N ASP A 73 -0.44 6.09 13.71
CA ASP A 73 -0.02 7.33 14.35
C ASP A 73 -0.31 8.52 13.44
N ARG A 74 -0.61 9.66 14.05
CA ARG A 74 -0.75 10.91 13.30
C ARG A 74 0.58 11.21 12.61
N PRO A 75 0.60 11.38 11.27
CA PRO A 75 1.81 11.74 10.56
C PRO A 75 2.44 13.03 11.08
N ALA A 76 3.76 13.12 11.08
CA ALA A 76 4.51 14.31 11.43
C ALA A 76 4.18 15.48 10.46
N ALA A 77 4.44 16.72 10.88
CA ALA A 77 4.10 17.90 10.08
C ALA A 77 4.86 17.98 8.73
N ASP A 78 6.03 17.37 8.66
CA ASP A 78 6.90 17.27 7.49
C ASP A 78 6.66 15.98 6.66
N PHE A 79 5.61 15.22 7.00
CA PHE A 79 5.21 14.04 6.24
C PHE A 79 4.54 14.43 4.93
N VAL A 80 5.00 13.83 3.85
CA VAL A 80 4.41 13.95 2.51
C VAL A 80 3.93 12.59 2.05
N GLY A 81 2.66 12.50 1.67
CA GLY A 81 2.05 11.29 1.11
C GLY A 81 1.52 11.51 -0.30
N ARG A 82 1.70 10.54 -1.18
CA ARG A 82 1.12 10.53 -2.53
C ARG A 82 0.54 9.16 -2.85
N PHE A 83 -0.49 9.16 -3.68
CA PHE A 83 -1.14 7.94 -4.17
C PHE A 83 -1.50 8.07 -5.64
N ARG A 84 -1.21 7.03 -6.41
CA ARG A 84 -1.62 6.87 -7.81
C ARG A 84 -2.26 5.52 -8.01
N LYS A 85 -3.28 5.48 -8.86
CA LYS A 85 -3.85 4.22 -9.34
C LYS A 85 -4.28 4.34 -10.80
N SER A 86 -4.32 3.22 -11.49
CA SER A 86 -4.92 3.08 -12.81
C SER A 86 -5.95 1.97 -12.79
N GLY A 87 -7.02 2.18 -13.53
CA GLY A 87 -8.06 1.20 -13.79
C GLY A 87 -8.71 1.44 -15.14
N PRO A 88 -9.56 0.52 -15.61
CA PRO A 88 -10.11 0.55 -16.96
C PRO A 88 -11.19 1.62 -17.18
N ARG A 89 -11.63 2.32 -16.12
CA ARG A 89 -12.72 3.31 -16.19
C ARG A 89 -12.62 4.33 -15.06
N PRO A 90 -13.25 5.54 -15.20
CA PRO A 90 -13.11 6.63 -14.23
C PRO A 90 -13.73 6.37 -12.85
N ALA A 91 -14.62 5.39 -12.71
CA ALA A 91 -15.30 5.11 -11.44
C ALA A 91 -15.69 3.64 -11.31
N LEU A 92 -15.88 3.17 -10.08
CA LEU A 92 -16.24 1.78 -9.76
C LEU A 92 -15.28 0.77 -10.38
N GLU A 93 -14.00 1.08 -10.34
CA GLU A 93 -12.97 0.29 -10.98
C GLU A 93 -12.17 -0.56 -9.98
N ILE A 94 -11.65 -1.67 -10.49
CA ILE A 94 -10.63 -2.45 -9.81
C ILE A 94 -9.28 -1.97 -10.33
N SER A 95 -8.38 -1.63 -9.44
CA SER A 95 -7.04 -1.13 -9.81
C SER A 95 -6.27 -2.14 -10.64
N THR A 96 -5.78 -1.71 -11.79
CA THR A 96 -4.79 -2.45 -12.59
C THR A 96 -3.44 -2.43 -11.89
N VAL A 97 -3.05 -1.26 -11.38
CA VAL A 97 -1.88 -1.02 -10.53
C VAL A 97 -2.21 0.13 -9.59
N SER A 98 -1.72 0.10 -8.38
CA SER A 98 -1.70 1.24 -7.47
C SER A 98 -0.37 1.36 -6.74
N VAL A 99 0.05 2.59 -6.47
CA VAL A 99 1.28 2.92 -5.74
C VAL A 99 0.98 4.02 -4.73
N ALA A 100 1.43 3.84 -3.51
CA ALA A 100 1.45 4.86 -2.48
C ALA A 100 2.88 5.09 -2.02
N ILE A 101 3.22 6.34 -1.70
CA ILE A 101 4.46 6.72 -1.03
C ILE A 101 4.14 7.62 0.15
N GLY A 102 4.90 7.48 1.22
CA GLY A 102 4.98 8.40 2.34
C GLY A 102 6.39 8.49 2.84
N ALA A 103 6.82 9.70 3.14
CA ALA A 103 8.12 9.97 3.70
C ALA A 103 8.09 11.29 4.47
N ARG A 104 9.05 11.49 5.35
CA ARG A 104 9.38 12.81 5.86
C ARG A 104 10.40 13.45 4.93
N VAL A 105 10.23 14.74 4.68
CA VAL A 105 11.10 15.51 3.80
C VAL A 105 11.73 16.65 4.63
N ALA A 106 13.04 16.56 4.86
CA ALA A 106 13.79 17.59 5.55
C ALA A 106 15.10 17.84 4.80
N ASP A 107 15.44 19.10 4.57
CA ASP A 107 16.66 19.53 3.87
C ASP A 107 16.84 18.83 2.50
N GLY A 108 15.73 18.61 1.78
CA GLY A 108 15.71 17.94 0.48
C GLY A 108 16.04 16.44 0.52
N ARG A 109 16.08 15.84 1.71
CA ARG A 109 16.31 14.39 1.91
C ARG A 109 15.05 13.72 2.43
N LEU A 110 14.91 12.46 2.02
CA LEU A 110 13.84 11.58 2.48
C LEU A 110 14.27 10.81 3.73
N SER A 111 13.34 10.65 4.66
CA SER A 111 13.49 9.77 5.82
C SER A 111 12.16 9.10 6.17
N GLU A 112 12.22 7.99 6.89
CA GLU A 112 11.05 7.16 7.22
C GLU A 112 10.25 6.77 5.97
N VAL A 113 10.96 6.48 4.88
CA VAL A 113 10.35 6.21 3.58
C VAL A 113 9.54 4.91 3.62
N ARG A 114 8.32 5.00 3.12
CA ARG A 114 7.44 3.87 2.93
C ARG A 114 6.83 3.93 1.54
N VAL A 115 7.00 2.86 0.79
CA VAL A 115 6.41 2.69 -0.55
C VAL A 115 5.57 1.42 -0.54
N ALA A 116 4.33 1.51 -0.96
CA ALA A 116 3.43 0.36 -1.03
C ALA A 116 2.80 0.24 -2.42
N MET A 117 2.60 -1.00 -2.83
CA MET A 117 2.09 -1.33 -4.15
C MET A 117 0.89 -2.26 -4.05
N GLY A 118 -0.10 -2.06 -4.92
CA GLY A 118 -1.26 -2.92 -5.08
C GLY A 118 -1.38 -3.47 -6.51
N SER A 119 -1.99 -4.63 -6.66
CA SER A 119 -2.24 -5.35 -7.92
C SER A 119 -0.97 -5.82 -8.67
N VAL A 120 0.18 -5.86 -8.01
CA VAL A 120 1.46 -6.29 -8.60
C VAL A 120 2.12 -7.46 -7.87
N ALA A 121 1.40 -8.06 -6.91
CA ALA A 121 1.81 -9.25 -6.17
C ALA A 121 0.56 -9.97 -5.64
N PRO A 122 0.67 -11.18 -5.04
CA PRO A 122 -0.47 -11.89 -4.45
C PRO A 122 -1.20 -11.13 -3.34
N THR A 123 -0.49 -10.24 -2.66
CA THR A 123 -1.03 -9.34 -1.62
C THR A 123 -0.55 -7.91 -1.84
N PRO A 124 -1.26 -6.90 -1.31
CA PRO A 124 -0.67 -5.57 -1.19
C PRO A 124 0.64 -5.65 -0.39
N LEU A 125 1.68 -4.96 -0.83
CA LEU A 125 3.01 -5.10 -0.24
C LEU A 125 3.71 -3.76 0.00
N ARG A 126 4.70 -3.78 0.90
CA ARG A 126 5.71 -2.73 1.05
C ARG A 126 6.88 -3.02 0.09
N ALA A 127 7.25 -2.02 -0.72
CA ALA A 127 8.35 -2.13 -1.69
C ALA A 127 9.69 -1.85 -1.02
N ARG A 128 10.21 -2.83 -0.30
CA ARG A 128 11.37 -2.69 0.59
C ARG A 128 12.67 -2.36 -0.14
N HIS A 129 12.85 -2.85 -1.37
CA HIS A 129 14.03 -2.50 -2.19
C HIS A 129 13.96 -1.04 -2.64
N VAL A 130 12.78 -0.56 -3.04
CA VAL A 130 12.57 0.85 -3.39
C VAL A 130 12.80 1.75 -2.17
N GLU A 131 12.27 1.39 -0.99
CA GLU A 131 12.45 2.11 0.26
C GLU A 131 13.95 2.24 0.63
N ALA A 132 14.70 1.14 0.53
CA ALA A 132 16.13 1.12 0.84
C ALA A 132 16.97 2.03 -0.08
N VAL A 133 16.56 2.16 -1.36
CA VAL A 133 17.20 3.09 -2.30
C VAL A 133 16.94 4.55 -1.93
N LEU A 134 15.75 4.87 -1.42
CA LEU A 134 15.31 6.24 -1.15
C LEU A 134 15.73 6.74 0.24
N GLU A 135 15.87 5.86 1.24
CA GLU A 135 16.09 6.25 2.63
C GLU A 135 17.38 7.04 2.82
N GLY A 136 17.28 8.23 3.43
CA GLY A 136 18.38 9.15 3.70
C GLY A 136 18.94 9.85 2.45
N LYS A 137 18.35 9.66 1.26
CA LYS A 137 18.86 10.22 0.01
C LYS A 137 18.18 11.52 -0.37
N PRO A 138 18.87 12.40 -1.12
CA PRO A 138 18.21 13.50 -1.80
C PRO A 138 17.29 12.94 -2.90
N LEU A 139 16.15 13.61 -3.12
CA LEU A 139 15.22 13.23 -4.18
C LEU A 139 15.61 13.90 -5.50
N ASP A 140 16.73 13.50 -6.06
CA ASP A 140 17.25 13.93 -7.36
C ASP A 140 16.94 12.90 -8.47
N ALA A 141 17.23 13.26 -9.73
CA ALA A 141 16.94 12.39 -10.85
C ALA A 141 17.68 11.03 -10.80
N PRO A 142 18.96 10.95 -10.42
CA PRO A 142 19.63 9.66 -10.23
C PRO A 142 18.99 8.77 -9.16
N THR A 143 18.59 9.33 -8.03
CA THR A 143 17.91 8.59 -6.95
C THR A 143 16.53 8.07 -7.41
N ILE A 144 15.76 8.90 -8.12
CA ILE A 144 14.48 8.48 -8.71
C ILE A 144 14.70 7.34 -9.70
N ALA A 145 15.66 7.47 -10.63
CA ALA A 145 15.96 6.42 -11.59
C ALA A 145 16.36 5.09 -10.93
N ALA A 146 17.17 5.14 -9.87
CA ALA A 146 17.53 3.96 -9.09
C ALA A 146 16.33 3.32 -8.38
N ALA A 147 15.43 4.12 -7.81
CA ALA A 147 14.20 3.65 -7.17
C ALA A 147 13.27 2.99 -8.20
N VAL A 148 13.12 3.58 -9.39
CA VAL A 148 12.34 3.00 -10.49
C VAL A 148 12.95 1.67 -10.97
N ALA A 149 14.26 1.55 -11.04
CA ALA A 149 14.93 0.29 -11.39
C ALA A 149 14.67 -0.82 -10.35
N ALA A 150 14.70 -0.49 -9.06
CA ALA A 150 14.45 -1.43 -7.97
C ALA A 150 12.98 -1.90 -7.85
N THR A 151 12.05 -1.27 -8.56
CA THR A 151 10.60 -1.56 -8.45
C THR A 151 10.26 -3.03 -8.73
N LEU A 152 10.92 -3.66 -9.71
CA LEU A 152 10.65 -5.05 -10.09
C LEU A 152 11.33 -6.09 -9.20
N ASP A 153 12.19 -5.68 -8.28
CA ASP A 153 12.72 -6.57 -7.24
C ASP A 153 11.62 -6.90 -6.22
N ASP A 154 10.68 -5.95 -6.00
CA ASP A 154 9.54 -6.11 -5.10
C ASP A 154 8.28 -6.62 -5.84
N ALA A 155 7.99 -6.11 -7.04
CA ALA A 155 6.78 -6.42 -7.78
C ALA A 155 6.90 -7.74 -8.58
N LYS A 156 5.88 -8.61 -8.45
CA LYS A 156 5.75 -9.87 -9.21
C LYS A 156 4.35 -9.99 -9.79
N PRO A 157 4.01 -9.17 -10.79
CA PRO A 157 2.68 -9.15 -11.38
C PRO A 157 2.40 -10.42 -12.19
N ILE A 158 1.12 -10.74 -12.33
CA ILE A 158 0.61 -11.84 -13.14
C ILE A 158 -0.20 -11.33 -14.34
N ASP A 159 -0.38 -12.18 -15.36
CA ASP A 159 -1.36 -11.96 -16.41
C ASP A 159 -2.77 -12.31 -15.88
N ASP A 160 -3.73 -11.45 -16.14
CA ASP A 160 -5.14 -11.72 -15.90
C ASP A 160 -6.03 -11.03 -16.95
N VAL A 161 -7.36 -11.14 -16.81
CA VAL A 161 -8.33 -10.55 -17.74
C VAL A 161 -8.28 -9.01 -17.81
N ARG A 162 -7.59 -8.36 -16.89
CA ARG A 162 -7.49 -6.89 -16.80
C ARG A 162 -6.25 -6.34 -17.45
N ALA A 163 -5.11 -7.04 -17.30
CA ALA A 163 -3.83 -6.59 -17.84
C ALA A 163 -2.79 -7.71 -17.85
N SER A 164 -1.81 -7.61 -18.74
CA SER A 164 -0.65 -8.48 -18.74
C SER A 164 0.33 -8.13 -17.61
N ALA A 165 1.13 -9.11 -17.19
CA ALA A 165 2.23 -8.93 -16.24
C ALA A 165 3.22 -7.87 -16.74
N TRP A 166 3.53 -7.89 -18.04
CA TRP A 166 4.39 -6.89 -18.66
C TRP A 166 3.84 -5.46 -18.49
N TYR A 167 2.54 -5.26 -18.79
CA TYR A 167 1.92 -3.93 -18.67
C TYR A 167 1.87 -3.46 -17.21
N ARG A 168 1.54 -4.34 -16.26
CA ARG A 168 1.57 -4.01 -14.84
C ARG A 168 2.98 -3.65 -14.37
N GLY A 169 3.99 -4.40 -14.80
CA GLY A 169 5.40 -4.13 -14.51
C GLY A 169 5.90 -2.82 -15.13
N HIS A 170 5.39 -2.44 -16.32
CA HIS A 170 5.66 -1.13 -16.90
C HIS A 170 4.97 -0.02 -16.09
N LEU A 171 3.67 -0.15 -15.84
CA LEU A 171 2.84 0.87 -15.21
C LEU A 171 3.26 1.15 -13.76
N VAL A 172 3.66 0.12 -12.98
CA VAL A 172 4.11 0.33 -11.60
C VAL A 172 5.39 1.17 -11.54
N ARG A 173 6.31 1.00 -12.51
CA ARG A 173 7.52 1.83 -12.63
C ARG A 173 7.18 3.28 -12.97
N VAL A 174 6.27 3.50 -13.92
CA VAL A 174 5.77 4.83 -14.25
C VAL A 174 5.17 5.51 -13.02
N PHE A 175 4.35 4.81 -12.25
CA PHE A 175 3.73 5.37 -11.05
C PHE A 175 4.72 5.65 -9.93
N VAL A 176 5.74 4.80 -9.73
CA VAL A 176 6.82 5.10 -8.80
C VAL A 176 7.55 6.38 -9.20
N GLU A 177 7.87 6.55 -10.48
CA GLU A 177 8.49 7.77 -10.99
C GLU A 177 7.60 9.01 -10.79
N GLU A 178 6.30 8.91 -11.14
CA GLU A 178 5.34 10.01 -10.97
C GLU A 178 5.19 10.44 -9.51
N VAL A 179 4.95 9.49 -8.58
CA VAL A 179 4.75 9.84 -7.16
C VAL A 179 6.01 10.44 -6.54
N LEU A 180 7.21 9.98 -6.96
CA LEU A 180 8.48 10.57 -6.52
C LEU A 180 8.69 11.98 -7.07
N ASN A 181 8.36 12.22 -8.33
CA ASN A 181 8.40 13.56 -8.92
C ASN A 181 7.38 14.50 -8.24
N ASP A 182 6.19 14.02 -7.91
CA ASP A 182 5.19 14.79 -7.17
C ASP A 182 5.65 15.16 -5.74
N VAL A 183 6.44 14.28 -5.10
CA VAL A 183 7.07 14.58 -3.79
C VAL A 183 8.18 15.61 -3.95
N ARG A 184 8.98 15.51 -5.01
CA ARG A 184 10.08 16.45 -5.30
C ARG A 184 9.59 17.87 -5.60
N GLY A 185 8.40 18.00 -6.20
CA GLY A 185 7.82 19.29 -6.59
C GLY A 185 7.17 20.08 -5.45
N ASN A 186 7.14 19.51 -4.23
CA ASN A 186 6.68 20.19 -3.00
C ASN A 186 7.85 20.76 -2.22
#